data_3679f1beb755bfddadee0e1a11216fba
#
_entry.id   3679f1beb755bfddadee0e1a11216fba
#
_cell.length_a   1.000
_cell.length_b   1.000
_cell.length_c   1.000
_cell.angle_alpha   90.00
_cell.angle_beta   90.00
_cell.angle_gamma   90.00
#
_symmetry.space_group_name_H-M   'P 1'
#
loop_
_entity.id
_entity.type
_entity.pdbx_description
1 polymer ?
#
loop_
_entity_poly.entity_id
_entity_poly.type
_entity_poly.pdbx_seq_one_letter_code
_entity_poly.pdbx_strand_id
1 'polypeptide(L)'
;MEFSHKQFVVDKHKIKAQIWDTAGQERYKAITRAYYKGAKGAFIVYDITRKETFDDIDKWRNELISSCNQEVTIMLIGNKCDLEEQREITKEQGEEKAKSFGFSFIETSALSGENLEKGFEMLIKEIYQKYKVEQRGSDEGDLGGAAEEIKIGKPKKQRKCC
;
A
#
# COMPACT_ATOMS: atom_id res chain seq x y z
N MET A 1 9.80 10.15 11.02
CA MET A 1 9.00 9.83 9.82
C MET A 1 9.87 10.02 8.62
N GLU A 2 10.13 8.98 7.90
CA GLU A 2 11.05 8.97 6.75
C GLU A 2 10.27 8.74 5.48
N PHE A 3 10.78 9.27 4.38
CA PHE A 3 10.24 8.98 3.05
C PHE A 3 11.36 8.58 2.10
N SER A 4 11.06 7.69 1.19
CA SER A 4 11.98 7.28 0.15
C SER A 4 11.29 7.31 -1.22
N HIS A 5 12.11 7.36 -2.27
CA HIS A 5 11.63 7.26 -3.64
C HIS A 5 12.19 5.99 -4.27
N LYS A 6 11.32 5.21 -4.90
CA LYS A 6 11.72 4.05 -5.70
C LYS A 6 11.04 4.12 -7.07
N GLN A 7 11.75 3.72 -8.12
CA GLN A 7 11.20 3.60 -9.47
C GLN A 7 10.88 2.15 -9.75
N PHE A 8 9.71 1.92 -10.36
CA PHE A 8 9.25 0.62 -10.82
C PHE A 8 8.93 0.70 -12.31
N VAL A 9 9.00 -0.43 -12.98
CA VAL A 9 8.59 -0.54 -14.39
C VAL A 9 7.44 -1.53 -14.48
N VAL A 10 6.28 -1.06 -14.91
CA VAL A 10 5.09 -1.88 -15.13
C VAL A 10 4.59 -1.65 -16.56
N ASP A 11 4.43 -2.70 -17.35
CA ASP A 11 3.97 -2.62 -18.74
C ASP A 11 4.72 -1.56 -19.57
N LYS A 12 6.05 -1.50 -19.43
CA LYS A 12 6.95 -0.50 -20.08
C LYS A 12 6.80 0.95 -19.56
N HIS A 13 5.93 1.22 -18.60
CA HIS A 13 5.79 2.54 -17.98
C HIS A 13 6.66 2.65 -16.73
N LYS A 14 7.34 3.79 -16.59
CA LYS A 14 8.14 4.10 -15.40
C LYS A 14 7.22 4.74 -14.34
N ILE A 15 7.08 4.09 -13.22
CA ILE A 15 6.29 4.56 -12.08
C ILE A 15 7.23 5.00 -10.97
N LYS A 16 7.12 6.24 -10.54
CA LYS A 16 7.87 6.76 -9.39
C LYS A 16 6.98 6.70 -8.16
N ALA A 17 7.28 5.78 -7.26
CA ALA A 17 6.62 5.67 -5.97
C ALA A 17 7.32 6.53 -4.92
N GLN A 18 6.55 7.28 -4.15
CA GLN A 18 6.96 7.93 -2.93
C GLN A 18 6.44 7.09 -1.76
N ILE A 19 7.34 6.51 -0.99
CA ILE A 19 7.04 5.58 0.09
C ILE A 19 7.22 6.33 1.41
N TRP A 20 6.19 6.28 2.26
CA TRP A 20 6.17 6.90 3.57
C TRP A 20 6.17 5.82 4.65
N ASP A 21 7.16 5.86 5.54
CA ASP A 21 7.14 5.07 6.75
C ASP A 21 6.34 5.82 7.84
N THR A 22 5.25 5.19 8.27
CA THR A 22 4.38 5.75 9.31
C THR A 22 4.68 5.05 10.63
N ALA A 23 5.22 5.78 11.60
CA ALA A 23 5.42 5.23 12.93
C ALA A 23 4.08 4.76 13.55
N GLY A 24 4.04 3.51 14.05
CA GLY A 24 2.86 2.90 14.68
C GLY A 24 2.46 3.50 16.04
N GLN A 25 2.96 4.70 16.37
CA GLN A 25 2.68 5.35 17.65
C GLN A 25 1.46 6.26 17.55
N GLU A 26 0.45 5.96 18.35
CA GLU A 26 -0.81 6.71 18.45
C GLU A 26 -0.63 8.21 18.78
N ARG A 27 0.51 8.61 19.31
CA ARG A 27 0.82 10.04 19.61
C ARG A 27 0.86 10.92 18.36
N TYR A 28 1.03 10.32 17.19
CA TYR A 28 1.17 11.05 15.91
C TYR A 28 -0.03 10.91 14.97
N LYS A 29 -1.18 10.40 15.45
CA LYS A 29 -2.39 10.17 14.63
C LYS A 29 -2.81 11.36 13.76
N ALA A 30 -2.71 12.58 14.27
CA ALA A 30 -3.10 13.76 13.50
C ALA A 30 -2.17 14.01 12.31
N ILE A 31 -0.88 13.72 12.47
CA ILE A 31 0.13 13.87 11.42
C ILE A 31 -0.02 12.71 10.42
N THR A 32 -0.24 11.50 10.90
CA THR A 32 -0.40 10.29 10.08
C THR A 32 -1.60 10.41 9.12
N ARG A 33 -2.72 10.97 9.59
CA ARG A 33 -3.91 11.23 8.74
C ARG A 33 -3.64 12.14 7.54
N ALA A 34 -2.74 13.11 7.69
CA ALA A 34 -2.37 13.98 6.59
C ALA A 34 -1.65 13.23 5.46
N TYR A 35 -0.92 12.15 5.78
CA TYR A 35 -0.22 11.33 4.80
C TYR A 35 -1.12 10.28 4.14
N TYR A 36 -2.14 9.78 4.84
CA TYR A 36 -3.13 8.90 4.23
C TYR A 36 -3.95 9.60 3.14
N LYS A 37 -4.10 10.92 3.27
CA LYS A 37 -4.82 11.72 2.29
C LYS A 37 -4.07 11.76 0.95
N GLY A 38 -4.59 11.06 -0.03
CA GLY A 38 -4.00 10.96 -1.38
C GLY A 38 -3.09 9.75 -1.58
N ALA A 39 -2.98 8.86 -0.59
CA ALA A 39 -2.32 7.58 -0.79
C ALA A 39 -3.06 6.75 -1.84
N LYS A 40 -2.32 6.20 -2.80
CA LYS A 40 -2.84 5.29 -3.83
C LYS A 40 -2.75 3.84 -3.41
N GLY A 41 -1.83 3.52 -2.52
CA GLY A 41 -1.64 2.21 -1.95
C GLY A 41 -1.11 2.25 -0.54
N ALA A 42 -1.33 1.17 0.21
CA ALA A 42 -0.82 1.00 1.56
C ALA A 42 -0.52 -0.46 1.86
N PHE A 43 0.50 -0.66 2.68
CA PHE A 43 0.73 -1.93 3.35
C PHE A 43 0.16 -1.88 4.75
N ILE A 44 -0.57 -2.93 5.14
CA ILE A 44 -0.86 -3.23 6.53
C ILE A 44 0.06 -4.39 6.91
N VAL A 45 0.93 -4.15 7.87
CA VAL A 45 1.99 -5.10 8.25
C VAL A 45 1.73 -5.63 9.65
N TYR A 46 1.75 -6.95 9.79
CA TYR A 46 1.73 -7.62 11.08
C TYR A 46 2.97 -8.52 11.24
N ASP A 47 3.29 -8.88 12.46
CA ASP A 47 4.38 -9.78 12.83
C ASP A 47 3.80 -11.19 13.01
N ILE A 48 4.26 -12.17 12.23
CA ILE A 48 3.75 -13.55 12.30
C ILE A 48 4.01 -14.22 13.65
N THR A 49 4.95 -13.68 14.45
CA THR A 49 5.29 -14.17 15.77
C THR A 49 4.53 -13.48 16.91
N ARG A 50 3.55 -12.62 16.57
CA ARG A 50 2.80 -11.85 17.58
C ARG A 50 1.35 -11.68 17.20
N LYS A 51 0.49 -12.47 17.87
CA LYS A 51 -0.95 -12.48 17.63
C LYS A 51 -1.62 -11.11 17.78
N GLU A 52 -1.17 -10.28 18.72
CA GLU A 52 -1.77 -8.96 18.95
C GLU A 52 -1.68 -8.07 17.71
N THR A 53 -0.57 -8.18 16.95
CA THR A 53 -0.38 -7.38 15.74
C THR A 53 -1.32 -7.81 14.61
N PHE A 54 -1.68 -9.10 14.58
CA PHE A 54 -2.67 -9.64 13.67
C PHE A 54 -4.10 -9.21 14.05
N ASP A 55 -4.41 -9.21 15.33
CA ASP A 55 -5.70 -8.78 15.86
C ASP A 55 -5.93 -7.26 15.61
N ASP A 56 -4.86 -6.45 15.57
CA ASP A 56 -4.91 -5.00 15.27
C ASP A 56 -5.16 -4.66 13.78
N ILE A 57 -5.16 -5.63 12.86
CA ILE A 57 -5.34 -5.38 11.41
C ILE A 57 -6.63 -4.62 11.11
N ASP A 58 -7.75 -5.01 11.73
CA ASP A 58 -9.06 -4.36 11.52
C ASP A 58 -9.02 -2.89 11.91
N LYS A 59 -8.36 -2.56 13.01
CA LYS A 59 -8.17 -1.20 13.50
C LYS A 59 -7.39 -0.34 12.50
N TRP A 60 -6.25 -0.85 12.02
CA TRP A 60 -5.43 -0.13 11.03
C TRP A 60 -6.15 0.04 9.69
N ARG A 61 -6.85 -1.00 9.23
CA ARG A 61 -7.69 -0.93 8.04
C ARG A 61 -8.74 0.17 8.16
N ASN A 62 -9.49 0.20 9.26
CA ASN A 62 -10.55 1.18 9.48
C ASN A 62 -10.01 2.60 9.57
N GLU A 63 -8.86 2.79 10.25
CA GLU A 63 -8.19 4.09 10.32
C GLU A 63 -7.73 4.58 8.94
N LEU A 64 -7.13 3.70 8.14
CA LEU A 64 -6.70 4.00 6.78
C LEU A 64 -7.87 4.41 5.88
N ILE A 65 -8.92 3.57 5.81
CA ILE A 65 -10.09 3.81 4.96
C ILE A 65 -10.82 5.10 5.37
N SER A 66 -10.97 5.35 6.68
CA SER A 66 -11.63 6.57 7.17
C SER A 66 -10.83 7.85 6.90
N SER A 67 -9.53 7.72 6.64
CA SER A 67 -8.62 8.86 6.43
C SER A 67 -8.31 9.11 4.96
N CYS A 68 -8.53 8.13 4.08
CA CYS A 68 -8.34 8.27 2.65
C CYS A 68 -9.58 8.92 1.99
N ASN A 69 -9.35 9.93 1.15
CA ASN A 69 -10.42 10.59 0.41
C ASN A 69 -10.76 9.90 -0.93
N GLN A 70 -10.12 8.80 -1.22
CA GLN A 70 -10.23 8.04 -2.47
C GLN A 70 -10.01 6.56 -2.21
N GLU A 71 -10.34 5.72 -3.18
CA GLU A 71 -10.05 4.30 -3.09
C GLU A 71 -8.55 4.05 -3.01
N VAL A 72 -8.11 3.37 -1.95
CA VAL A 72 -6.73 3.00 -1.71
C VAL A 72 -6.56 1.50 -1.95
N THR A 73 -5.52 1.11 -2.68
CA THR A 73 -5.15 -0.31 -2.85
C THR A 73 -4.40 -0.77 -1.61
N ILE A 74 -4.90 -1.78 -0.93
CA ILE A 74 -4.31 -2.27 0.32
C ILE A 74 -3.76 -3.68 0.10
N MET A 75 -2.56 -3.93 0.61
CA MET A 75 -1.96 -5.26 0.68
C MET A 75 -1.64 -5.60 2.13
N LEU A 76 -1.98 -6.81 2.55
CA LEU A 76 -1.62 -7.35 3.86
C LEU A 76 -0.26 -8.04 3.79
N ILE A 77 0.59 -7.75 4.76
CA ILE A 77 1.95 -8.32 4.86
C ILE A 77 2.12 -9.03 6.20
N GLY A 78 2.42 -10.34 6.17
CA GLY A 78 2.95 -11.07 7.31
C GLY A 78 4.47 -10.94 7.34
N ASN A 79 5.00 -10.12 8.24
CA ASN A 79 6.45 -9.90 8.34
C ASN A 79 7.11 -10.86 9.33
N LYS A 80 8.43 -10.99 9.21
CA LYS A 80 9.31 -11.88 9.97
C LYS A 80 9.12 -13.37 9.64
N CYS A 81 8.86 -13.69 8.35
CA CYS A 81 8.72 -15.08 7.91
C CYS A 81 10.00 -15.91 8.11
N ASP A 82 11.15 -15.26 8.40
CA ASP A 82 12.39 -15.89 8.79
C ASP A 82 12.34 -16.51 10.21
N LEU A 83 11.37 -16.14 11.05
CA LEU A 83 11.20 -16.65 12.40
C LEU A 83 10.12 -17.75 12.48
N GLU A 84 10.18 -18.73 11.58
CA GLU A 84 9.18 -19.79 11.45
C GLU A 84 8.95 -20.59 12.75
N GLU A 85 10.01 -20.84 13.53
CA GLU A 85 9.91 -21.56 14.80
C GLU A 85 9.13 -20.79 15.89
N GLN A 86 8.99 -19.47 15.72
CA GLN A 86 8.28 -18.60 16.65
C GLN A 86 6.91 -18.17 16.12
N ARG A 87 6.47 -18.75 15.02
CA ARG A 87 5.21 -18.41 14.37
C ARG A 87 4.00 -18.66 15.28
N GLU A 88 3.18 -17.64 15.45
CA GLU A 88 1.87 -17.73 16.12
C GLU A 88 0.71 -17.67 15.10
N ILE A 89 0.90 -17.00 13.97
CA ILE A 89 -0.11 -16.84 12.93
C ILE A 89 0.31 -17.65 11.70
N THR A 90 -0.53 -18.57 11.29
CA THR A 90 -0.25 -19.38 10.10
C THR A 90 -0.42 -18.55 8.83
N LYS A 91 0.22 -18.99 7.76
CA LYS A 91 0.11 -18.35 6.46
C LYS A 91 -1.33 -18.36 5.95
N GLU A 92 -2.05 -19.46 6.15
CA GLU A 92 -3.44 -19.64 5.78
C GLU A 92 -4.33 -18.62 6.49
N GLN A 93 -4.11 -18.36 7.79
CA GLN A 93 -4.83 -17.32 8.54
C GLN A 93 -4.61 -15.93 7.93
N GLY A 94 -3.38 -15.61 7.53
CA GLY A 94 -3.05 -14.38 6.84
C GLY A 94 -3.75 -14.24 5.49
N GLU A 95 -3.73 -15.32 4.68
CA GLU A 95 -4.39 -15.39 3.38
C GLU A 95 -5.92 -15.23 3.51
N GLU A 96 -6.55 -15.92 4.46
CA GLU A 96 -8.00 -15.85 4.72
C GLU A 96 -8.40 -14.44 5.18
N LYS A 97 -7.62 -13.83 6.08
CA LYS A 97 -7.85 -12.46 6.55
C LYS A 97 -7.79 -11.47 5.39
N ALA A 98 -6.75 -11.54 4.57
CA ALA A 98 -6.60 -10.68 3.39
C ALA A 98 -7.76 -10.88 2.41
N LYS A 99 -8.11 -12.14 2.11
CA LYS A 99 -9.22 -12.49 1.23
C LYS A 99 -10.56 -11.94 1.73
N SER A 100 -10.80 -11.97 3.04
CA SER A 100 -12.04 -11.44 3.64
C SER A 100 -12.23 -9.93 3.42
N PHE A 101 -11.13 -9.21 3.20
CA PHE A 101 -11.12 -7.76 2.90
C PHE A 101 -10.94 -7.45 1.41
N GLY A 102 -10.72 -8.46 0.56
CA GLY A 102 -10.39 -8.25 -0.85
C GLY A 102 -8.98 -7.70 -1.06
N PHE A 103 -8.04 -7.99 -0.14
CA PHE A 103 -6.65 -7.57 -0.22
C PHE A 103 -5.76 -8.65 -0.79
N SER A 104 -4.67 -8.25 -1.45
CA SER A 104 -3.55 -9.13 -1.74
C SER A 104 -2.75 -9.41 -0.47
N PHE A 105 -2.06 -10.55 -0.46
CA PHE A 105 -1.28 -11.01 0.69
C PHE A 105 0.09 -11.53 0.26
N ILE A 106 1.09 -11.27 1.09
CA ILE A 106 2.42 -11.87 0.97
C ILE A 106 3.09 -11.92 2.33
N GLU A 107 3.89 -12.95 2.60
CA GLU A 107 4.80 -12.97 3.73
C GLU A 107 6.18 -12.47 3.32
N THR A 108 6.80 -11.70 4.20
CA THR A 108 8.10 -11.08 3.97
C THR A 108 9.01 -11.22 5.18
N SER A 109 10.31 -11.03 4.97
CA SER A 109 11.26 -10.78 6.04
C SER A 109 12.01 -9.48 5.78
N ALA A 110 11.83 -8.51 6.66
CA ALA A 110 12.61 -7.27 6.60
C ALA A 110 14.09 -7.51 6.97
N LEU A 111 14.39 -8.58 7.70
CA LEU A 111 15.75 -8.94 8.10
C LEU A 111 16.53 -9.58 6.94
N SER A 112 15.95 -10.57 6.26
CA SER A 112 16.60 -11.28 5.14
C SER A 112 16.41 -10.60 3.79
N GLY A 113 15.42 -9.71 3.67
CA GLY A 113 15.00 -9.12 2.40
C GLY A 113 14.03 -10.01 1.61
N GLU A 114 13.65 -11.16 2.14
CA GLU A 114 12.77 -12.11 1.46
C GLU A 114 11.44 -11.47 1.10
N ASN A 115 11.03 -11.62 -0.17
CA ASN A 115 9.79 -11.13 -0.75
C ASN A 115 9.54 -9.60 -0.63
N LEU A 116 10.46 -8.79 -0.12
CA LEU A 116 10.24 -7.35 0.01
C LEU A 116 10.01 -6.69 -1.35
N GLU A 117 10.90 -6.92 -2.30
CA GLU A 117 10.78 -6.32 -3.63
C GLU A 117 9.51 -6.79 -4.34
N LYS A 118 9.23 -8.09 -4.25
CA LYS A 118 8.01 -8.70 -4.82
C LYS A 118 6.74 -8.07 -4.24
N GLY A 119 6.68 -7.81 -2.92
CA GLY A 119 5.54 -7.15 -2.29
C GLY A 119 5.29 -5.74 -2.86
N PHE A 120 6.36 -4.95 -3.00
CA PHE A 120 6.25 -3.63 -3.62
C PHE A 120 5.81 -3.71 -5.09
N GLU A 121 6.40 -4.60 -5.88
CA GLU A 121 6.02 -4.78 -7.28
C GLU A 121 4.55 -5.19 -7.43
N MET A 122 4.06 -6.09 -6.60
CA MET A 122 2.67 -6.53 -6.59
C MET A 122 1.73 -5.34 -6.31
N LEU A 123 1.97 -4.58 -5.25
CA LEU A 123 1.13 -3.44 -4.89
C LEU A 123 1.15 -2.37 -5.99
N ILE A 124 2.32 -2.03 -6.53
CA ILE A 124 2.44 -1.02 -7.60
C ILE A 124 1.73 -1.48 -8.87
N LYS A 125 1.81 -2.75 -9.21
CA LYS A 125 1.10 -3.33 -10.36
C LYS A 125 -0.42 -3.25 -10.20
N GLU A 126 -0.94 -3.54 -9.02
CA GLU A 126 -2.37 -3.43 -8.72
C GLU A 126 -2.86 -1.97 -8.81
N ILE A 127 -2.10 -1.04 -8.23
CA ILE A 127 -2.40 0.40 -8.33
C ILE A 127 -2.43 0.85 -9.80
N TYR A 128 -1.43 0.43 -10.58
CA TYR A 128 -1.35 0.78 -11.99
C TYR A 128 -2.51 0.21 -12.82
N GLN A 129 -2.92 -1.03 -12.54
CA GLN A 129 -4.05 -1.64 -13.22
C GLN A 129 -5.36 -0.90 -12.93
N LYS A 130 -5.62 -0.52 -11.67
CA LYS A 130 -6.79 0.30 -11.30
C LYS A 130 -6.77 1.65 -12.01
N TYR A 131 -5.61 2.31 -12.03
CA TYR A 131 -5.44 3.58 -12.72
C TYR A 131 -5.74 3.49 -14.23
N LYS A 132 -5.28 2.42 -14.89
CA LYS A 132 -5.60 2.18 -16.30
C LYS A 132 -7.10 2.01 -16.56
N VAL A 133 -7.80 1.34 -15.66
CA VAL A 133 -9.26 1.13 -15.80
C VAL A 133 -10.00 2.46 -15.64
N GLU A 134 -9.61 3.27 -14.66
CA GLU A 134 -10.19 4.61 -14.45
C GLU A 134 -10.02 5.53 -15.69
N GLN A 135 -8.85 5.50 -16.32
CA GLN A 135 -8.59 6.30 -17.52
C GLN A 135 -9.36 5.80 -18.76
N ARG A 136 -9.50 4.50 -18.94
CA ARG A 136 -10.30 3.95 -20.06
C ARG A 136 -11.79 4.22 -19.94
N GLY A 137 -12.29 4.46 -18.73
CA GLY A 137 -13.68 4.86 -18.49
C GLY A 137 -13.95 6.34 -18.75
N SER A 138 -12.91 7.16 -18.92
CA SER A 138 -13.01 8.60 -19.13
C SER A 138 -12.60 9.09 -20.53
N ASP A 139 -12.02 8.23 -21.37
CA ASP A 139 -11.55 8.59 -22.72
C ASP A 139 -11.95 7.53 -23.75
N GLU A 140 -13.01 7.82 -24.51
CA GLU A 140 -13.12 7.42 -25.92
C GLU A 140 -12.39 8.48 -26.75
N GLY A 141 -11.07 8.42 -26.83
CA GLY A 141 -10.32 9.33 -27.71
C GLY A 141 -8.84 9.41 -27.39
N ASP A 142 -8.07 8.94 -28.36
CA ASP A 142 -6.66 9.19 -28.64
C ASP A 142 -5.58 8.39 -27.91
N LEU A 143 -4.97 7.50 -28.71
CA LEU A 143 -3.75 6.73 -28.42
C LEU A 143 -2.52 7.55 -28.85
N GLY A 144 -2.07 8.44 -27.99
CA GLY A 144 -0.79 9.13 -28.14
C GLY A 144 0.19 8.69 -27.05
N GLY A 145 1.18 7.87 -27.41
CA GLY A 145 2.19 7.36 -26.47
C GLY A 145 3.16 8.46 -25.99
N ALA A 146 2.92 9.00 -24.81
CA ALA A 146 3.89 9.73 -24.04
C ALA A 146 4.08 9.03 -22.69
N ALA A 147 5.35 8.87 -22.24
CA ALA A 147 5.65 8.27 -20.95
C ALA A 147 5.11 9.18 -19.83
N GLU A 148 3.92 8.90 -19.33
CA GLU A 148 3.35 9.64 -18.22
C GLU A 148 4.01 9.25 -16.90
N GLU A 149 4.57 10.24 -16.22
CA GLU A 149 5.09 10.11 -14.87
C GLU A 149 3.93 10.08 -13.87
N ILE A 150 3.47 8.87 -13.48
CA ILE A 150 2.43 8.72 -12.48
C ILE A 150 3.03 9.08 -11.10
N LYS A 151 2.75 10.29 -10.62
CA LYS A 151 3.14 10.75 -9.30
C LYS A 151 2.15 10.24 -8.25
N ILE A 152 2.50 9.14 -7.61
CA ILE A 152 1.77 8.62 -6.46
C ILE A 152 2.18 9.46 -5.24
N GLY A 153 1.33 10.38 -4.78
CA GLY A 153 1.55 11.07 -3.51
C GLY A 153 1.70 12.59 -3.49
N LYS A 154 0.98 13.36 -4.34
CA LYS A 154 0.81 14.81 -4.10
C LYS A 154 -0.65 15.18 -3.94
N PRO A 155 -1.03 15.92 -2.86
CA PRO A 155 -2.36 16.50 -2.78
C PRO A 155 -2.52 17.58 -3.86
N LYS A 156 -3.62 17.53 -4.64
CA LYS A 156 -3.99 18.64 -5.53
C LYS A 156 -4.14 19.92 -4.68
N LYS A 157 -3.41 20.98 -5.04
CA LYS A 157 -3.64 22.31 -4.48
C LYS A 157 -5.11 22.67 -4.69
N GLN A 158 -5.87 22.85 -3.60
CA GLN A 158 -7.19 23.49 -3.67
C GLN A 158 -7.02 24.89 -4.26
N ARG A 159 -7.66 25.13 -5.41
CA ARG A 159 -7.88 26.50 -5.87
C ARG A 159 -8.76 27.16 -4.83
N LYS A 160 -8.24 28.22 -4.20
CA LYS A 160 -9.07 29.14 -3.42
C LYS A 160 -10.11 29.74 -4.38
N CYS A 161 -11.38 29.47 -4.14
CA CYS A 161 -12.44 30.35 -4.61
C CYS A 161 -12.41 31.60 -3.73
N CYS A 162 -12.31 32.76 -4.36
CA CYS A 162 -12.64 34.07 -3.78
C CYS A 162 -14.14 34.14 -3.49
#